data_afde3dee6f0f3557fecbd5f226938f2e
#
_entry.id   afde3dee6f0f3557fecbd5f226938f2e
#
_cell.length_a   1.000
_cell.length_b   1.000
_cell.length_c   1.000
_cell.angle_alpha   90.00
_cell.angle_beta   90.00
_cell.angle_gamma   90.00
#
_symmetry.space_group_name_H-M   'P 1'
#
loop_
_entity.id
_entity.type
_entity.pdbx_description
1 polymer ?
#
loop_
_entity_poly.entity_id
_entity_poly.type
_entity_poly.pdbx_seq_one_letter_code
_entity_poly.pdbx_strand_id
1 'polypeptide(L)'
;MRHVVYKIRLHLSIEYEDADLVVINKPAGLVVHPGAGNGSGTLANAILYRYPNTASLPRAGIVHRLDKDTSGLIVVALSERARGYLIQTLERREVVREYLAVVNGCPISGGNIDAPIGRHPRDRIKMAVTETGKSAETQYR
;
A
#
# COMPACT_ATOMS: atom_id res chain seq x y z
N MET A 1 -17.18 6.74 12.56
CA MET A 1 -16.60 8.09 12.38
C MET A 1 -15.87 8.15 11.05
N ARG A 2 -16.28 9.03 10.12
CA ARG A 2 -15.49 9.32 8.91
C ARG A 2 -14.33 10.20 9.34
N HIS A 3 -13.12 9.70 9.27
CA HIS A 3 -11.93 10.53 9.47
C HIS A 3 -11.87 11.59 8.36
N VAL A 4 -11.97 12.85 8.74
CA VAL A 4 -11.75 13.96 7.81
C VAL A 4 -10.25 13.97 7.47
N VAL A 5 -9.91 13.76 6.23
CA VAL A 5 -8.51 13.77 5.78
C VAL A 5 -8.16 15.18 5.35
N TYR A 6 -7.35 15.88 6.13
CA TYR A 6 -6.92 17.25 5.82
C TYR A 6 -5.83 17.26 4.74
N LYS A 7 -5.78 18.35 3.95
CA LYS A 7 -4.69 18.62 3.00
C LYS A 7 -3.44 19.03 3.78
N ILE A 8 -2.34 18.29 3.61
CA ILE A 8 -1.05 18.60 4.26
C ILE A 8 0.04 18.54 3.20
N ARG A 9 0.86 19.58 3.14
CA ARG A 9 2.01 19.64 2.24
C ARG A 9 3.12 18.73 2.79
N LEU A 10 3.35 17.62 2.09
CA LEU A 10 4.52 16.77 2.27
C LEU A 10 5.26 16.67 0.94
N HIS A 11 6.56 16.50 1.00
CA HIS A 11 7.35 16.20 -0.20
C HIS A 11 7.01 14.80 -0.71
N LEU A 12 6.65 14.70 -2.01
CA LEU A 12 6.38 13.44 -2.69
C LEU A 12 7.47 13.22 -3.75
N SER A 13 8.18 12.11 -3.66
CA SER A 13 9.08 11.63 -4.71
C SER A 13 8.24 10.97 -5.80
N ILE A 14 8.01 11.69 -6.90
CA ILE A 14 7.19 11.22 -8.03
C ILE A 14 8.12 10.55 -9.04
N GLU A 15 7.84 9.29 -9.36
CA GLU A 15 8.60 8.50 -10.34
C GLU A 15 7.91 8.52 -11.72
N TYR A 16 6.58 8.64 -11.74
CA TYR A 16 5.77 8.77 -12.94
C TYR A 16 4.49 9.53 -12.65
N GLU A 17 4.02 10.33 -13.59
CA GLU A 17 2.76 11.07 -13.47
C GLU A 17 2.15 11.26 -14.88
N ASP A 18 0.85 11.00 -15.00
CA ASP A 18 0.04 11.36 -16.16
C ASP A 18 -1.34 11.90 -15.72
N ALA A 19 -2.28 12.02 -16.66
CA ALA A 19 -3.62 12.53 -16.38
C ALA A 19 -4.47 11.56 -15.50
N ASP A 20 -4.14 10.27 -15.49
CA ASP A 20 -4.96 9.22 -14.89
C ASP A 20 -4.35 8.64 -13.60
N LEU A 21 -3.03 8.63 -13.47
CA LEU A 21 -2.36 8.04 -12.30
C LEU A 21 -1.02 8.73 -11.96
N VAL A 22 -0.57 8.51 -10.75
CA VAL A 22 0.76 8.88 -10.29
C VAL A 22 1.42 7.71 -9.59
N VAL A 23 2.71 7.50 -9.84
CA VAL A 23 3.56 6.54 -9.13
C VAL A 23 4.50 7.32 -8.21
N ILE A 24 4.47 6.99 -6.93
CA ILE A 24 5.22 7.69 -5.89
C ILE A 24 6.16 6.71 -5.22
N ASN A 25 7.40 7.11 -5.02
CA ASN A 25 8.35 6.40 -4.18
C ASN A 25 8.11 6.81 -2.72
N LYS A 26 7.39 5.97 -1.98
CA LYS A 26 7.06 6.22 -0.59
C LYS A 26 8.29 6.01 0.28
N PRO A 27 8.70 6.98 1.11
CA PRO A 27 9.76 6.76 2.08
C PRO A 27 9.32 5.82 3.20
N ALA A 28 10.27 5.13 3.83
CA ALA A 28 10.04 4.44 5.10
C ALA A 28 9.60 5.44 6.18
N GLY A 29 8.78 5.00 7.11
CA GLY A 29 8.21 5.84 8.18
C GLY A 29 6.92 6.57 7.80
N LEU A 30 6.57 6.71 6.50
CA LEU A 30 5.35 7.36 6.06
C LEU A 30 4.17 6.39 6.04
N VAL A 31 3.11 6.73 6.78
CA VAL A 31 1.84 5.97 6.79
C VAL A 31 1.01 6.34 5.57
N VAL A 32 0.35 5.36 4.96
CA VAL A 32 -0.45 5.56 3.74
C VAL A 32 -1.77 6.27 4.03
N HIS A 33 -2.51 5.83 5.04
CA HIS A 33 -3.82 6.39 5.41
C HIS A 33 -3.90 6.75 6.89
N PRO A 34 -4.70 7.76 7.27
CA PRO A 34 -5.02 7.99 8.67
C PRO A 34 -5.63 6.76 9.33
N GLY A 35 -5.24 6.50 10.57
CA GLY A 35 -5.70 5.38 11.37
C GLY A 35 -5.35 5.54 12.84
N ALA A 36 -5.56 4.49 13.64
CA ALA A 36 -5.21 4.51 15.05
C ALA A 36 -3.74 4.86 15.25
N GLY A 37 -3.47 5.87 16.05
CA GLY A 37 -2.11 6.39 16.33
C GLY A 37 -1.50 7.30 15.26
N ASN A 38 -2.17 7.51 14.09
CA ASN A 38 -1.71 8.39 13.02
C ASN A 38 -2.90 9.11 12.39
N GLY A 39 -3.35 10.19 13.02
CA GLY A 39 -4.51 10.96 12.56
C GLY A 39 -4.25 11.85 11.34
N SER A 40 -2.99 12.20 11.06
CA SER A 40 -2.59 13.12 9.99
C SER A 40 -1.14 12.88 9.57
N GLY A 41 -0.65 13.65 8.59
CA GLY A 41 0.73 13.50 8.08
C GLY A 41 0.93 12.24 7.26
N THR A 42 -0.12 11.71 6.64
CA THR A 42 -0.09 10.49 5.84
C THR A 42 0.06 10.78 4.35
N LEU A 43 0.35 9.76 3.55
CA LEU A 43 0.39 9.88 2.10
C LEU A 43 -0.93 10.42 1.55
N ALA A 44 -2.08 9.98 2.06
CA ALA A 44 -3.40 10.48 1.66
C ALA A 44 -3.55 11.99 1.86
N ASN A 45 -2.98 12.55 2.94
CA ASN A 45 -2.97 14.00 3.15
C ASN A 45 -2.16 14.74 2.08
N ALA A 46 -1.01 14.19 1.70
CA ALA A 46 -0.14 14.76 0.68
C ALA A 46 -0.76 14.67 -0.73
N ILE A 47 -1.41 13.55 -1.04
CA ILE A 47 -2.16 13.37 -2.30
C ILE A 47 -3.27 14.41 -2.41
N LEU A 48 -4.10 14.59 -1.38
CA LEU A 48 -5.16 15.59 -1.38
C LEU A 48 -4.66 17.03 -1.49
N TYR A 49 -3.44 17.30 -1.01
CA TYR A 49 -2.81 18.60 -1.17
C TYR A 49 -2.37 18.85 -2.60
N ARG A 50 -1.65 17.89 -3.21
CA ARG A 50 -1.08 18.03 -4.55
C ARG A 50 -2.12 17.82 -5.65
N TYR A 51 -3.06 16.90 -5.46
CA TYR A 51 -4.12 16.52 -6.41
C TYR A 51 -5.50 16.72 -5.80
N PRO A 52 -5.99 17.96 -5.70
CA PRO A 52 -7.26 18.26 -5.02
C PRO A 52 -8.49 17.56 -5.59
N ASN A 53 -8.46 17.21 -6.89
CA ASN A 53 -9.51 16.46 -7.58
C ASN A 53 -9.70 15.05 -7.01
N THR A 54 -8.68 14.47 -6.41
CA THR A 54 -8.78 13.14 -5.77
C THR A 54 -9.65 13.13 -4.51
N ALA A 55 -10.07 14.30 -4.01
CA ALA A 55 -11.00 14.39 -2.87
C ALA A 55 -12.37 13.74 -3.16
N SER A 56 -12.76 13.66 -4.43
CA SER A 56 -13.99 12.95 -4.86
C SER A 56 -13.82 11.42 -4.91
N LEU A 57 -12.58 10.94 -4.94
CA LEU A 57 -12.27 9.52 -5.03
C LEU A 57 -12.21 8.88 -3.65
N PRO A 58 -12.74 7.65 -3.48
CA PRO A 58 -12.55 6.89 -2.26
C PRO A 58 -11.06 6.77 -1.91
N ARG A 59 -10.70 7.06 -0.66
CA ARG A 59 -9.32 7.01 -0.15
C ARG A 59 -8.33 7.88 -0.92
N ALA A 60 -8.79 9.02 -1.47
CA ALA A 60 -7.98 9.92 -2.29
C ALA A 60 -7.30 9.21 -3.49
N GLY A 61 -7.98 8.23 -4.11
CA GLY A 61 -7.45 7.48 -5.25
C GLY A 61 -6.44 6.38 -4.92
N ILE A 62 -6.09 6.17 -3.65
CA ILE A 62 -5.15 5.13 -3.24
C ILE A 62 -5.85 3.76 -3.28
N VAL A 63 -5.33 2.83 -4.09
CA VAL A 63 -5.91 1.51 -4.37
C VAL A 63 -5.21 0.35 -3.67
N HIS A 64 -3.98 0.55 -3.20
CA HIS A 64 -3.22 -0.43 -2.41
C HIS A 64 -2.40 0.27 -1.34
N ARG A 65 -1.67 -0.49 -0.54
CA ARG A 65 -0.84 0.11 0.51
C ARG A 65 0.49 -0.60 0.65
N LEU A 66 1.46 0.14 1.16
CA LEU A 66 2.68 -0.34 1.78
C LEU A 66 2.60 -0.11 3.30
N ASP A 67 3.25 -0.92 4.08
CA ASP A 67 3.35 -0.70 5.52
C ASP A 67 4.18 0.55 5.84
N LYS A 68 4.06 1.06 7.06
CA LYS A 68 4.71 2.31 7.48
C LYS A 68 6.21 2.30 7.15
N ASP A 69 6.90 1.25 7.53
CA ASP A 69 8.36 1.16 7.42
C ASP A 69 8.84 0.52 6.11
N THR A 70 7.93 0.11 5.24
CA THR A 70 8.24 -0.32 3.87
C THR A 70 8.35 0.90 2.97
N SER A 71 9.46 1.03 2.27
CA SER A 71 9.68 2.02 1.21
C SER A 71 9.37 1.44 -0.16
N GLY A 72 9.29 2.30 -1.18
CA GLY A 72 9.15 1.89 -2.57
C GLY A 72 7.87 2.38 -3.23
N LEU A 73 7.58 1.82 -4.40
CA LEU A 73 6.58 2.34 -5.33
C LEU A 73 5.14 2.08 -4.85
N ILE A 74 4.34 3.12 -4.91
CA ILE A 74 2.89 3.05 -4.71
C ILE A 74 2.19 3.79 -5.85
N VAL A 75 1.21 3.14 -6.48
CA VAL A 75 0.38 3.75 -7.52
C VAL A 75 -0.88 4.35 -6.91
N VAL A 76 -1.24 5.54 -7.36
CA VAL A 76 -2.43 6.27 -6.94
C VAL A 76 -3.20 6.71 -8.18
N ALA A 77 -4.49 6.46 -8.22
CA ALA A 77 -5.37 6.90 -9.29
C ALA A 77 -5.73 8.38 -9.12
N LEU A 78 -5.69 9.13 -10.22
CA LEU A 78 -6.12 10.53 -10.29
C LEU A 78 -7.51 10.68 -10.92
N SER A 79 -8.06 9.59 -11.51
CA SER A 79 -9.40 9.52 -12.10
C SER A 79 -10.16 8.28 -11.61
N GLU A 80 -11.50 8.32 -11.62
CA GLU A 80 -12.34 7.16 -11.24
C GLU A 80 -12.15 6.01 -12.22
N ARG A 81 -11.93 6.29 -13.50
CA ARG A 81 -11.64 5.29 -14.52
C ARG A 81 -10.36 4.51 -14.19
N ALA A 82 -9.26 5.23 -13.92
CA ALA A 82 -8.00 4.60 -13.55
C ALA A 82 -8.12 3.83 -12.23
N ARG A 83 -8.86 4.40 -11.26
CA ARG A 83 -9.12 3.73 -9.98
C ARG A 83 -9.82 2.38 -10.17
N GLY A 84 -10.91 2.35 -10.95
CA GLY A 84 -11.63 1.12 -11.24
C GLY A 84 -10.77 0.07 -11.93
N TYR A 85 -9.99 0.49 -12.93
CA TYR A 85 -9.06 -0.39 -13.64
C TYR A 85 -7.97 -0.97 -12.71
N LEU A 86 -7.30 -0.10 -11.93
CA LEU A 86 -6.24 -0.53 -11.01
C LEU A 86 -6.74 -1.50 -9.94
N ILE A 87 -7.96 -1.30 -9.40
CA ILE A 87 -8.54 -2.22 -8.43
C ILE A 87 -8.74 -3.61 -9.06
N GLN A 88 -9.33 -3.68 -10.25
CA GLN A 88 -9.56 -4.96 -10.94
C GLN A 88 -8.25 -5.69 -11.24
N THR A 89 -7.23 -4.97 -11.72
CA THR A 89 -5.92 -5.52 -12.05
C THR A 89 -5.19 -6.04 -10.80
N LEU A 90 -5.33 -5.32 -9.68
CA LEU A 90 -4.79 -5.76 -8.38
C LEU A 90 -5.52 -7.02 -7.85
N GLU A 91 -6.85 -7.06 -7.97
CA GLU A 91 -7.67 -8.22 -7.55
C GLU A 91 -7.36 -9.47 -8.38
N ARG A 92 -7.11 -9.30 -9.68
CA ARG A 92 -6.70 -10.38 -10.59
C ARG A 92 -5.22 -10.78 -10.45
N ARG A 93 -4.46 -10.10 -9.57
CA ARG A 93 -3.02 -10.32 -9.38
C ARG A 93 -2.19 -10.10 -10.66
N GLU A 94 -2.65 -9.24 -11.55
CA GLU A 94 -1.97 -8.89 -12.81
C GLU A 94 -0.86 -7.85 -12.60
N VAL A 95 -0.84 -7.17 -11.45
CA VAL A 95 0.26 -6.27 -11.07
C VAL A 95 1.38 -7.08 -10.44
N VAL A 96 2.53 -7.13 -11.09
CA VAL A 96 3.74 -7.75 -10.55
C VAL A 96 4.25 -6.90 -9.38
N ARG A 97 4.45 -7.52 -8.22
CA ARG A 97 4.94 -6.86 -7.00
C ARG A 97 6.21 -7.54 -6.54
N GLU A 98 7.33 -6.87 -6.73
CA GLU A 98 8.64 -7.33 -6.28
C GLU A 98 9.13 -6.49 -5.10
N TYR A 99 9.78 -7.15 -4.14
CA TYR A 99 10.30 -6.53 -2.93
C TYR A 99 11.73 -7.02 -2.67
N LEU A 100 12.55 -6.14 -2.16
CA LEU A 100 13.80 -6.52 -1.51
C LEU A 100 13.55 -6.59 -0.01
N ALA A 101 13.92 -7.71 0.62
CA ALA A 101 13.72 -7.93 2.04
C ALA A 101 15.02 -8.44 2.69
N VAL A 102 15.31 -7.92 3.87
CA VAL A 102 16.33 -8.49 4.77
C VAL A 102 15.64 -9.51 5.65
N VAL A 103 16.14 -10.74 5.62
CA VAL A 103 15.56 -11.87 6.37
C VAL A 103 16.57 -12.45 7.36
N ASN A 104 16.08 -13.12 8.39
CA ASN A 104 16.93 -13.90 9.30
C ASN A 104 17.39 -15.18 8.61
N GLY A 105 18.69 -15.49 8.76
CA GLY A 105 19.30 -16.65 8.13
C GLY A 105 19.72 -16.41 6.69
N CYS A 106 20.09 -17.49 6.01
CA CYS A 106 20.52 -17.47 4.62
C CYS A 106 19.74 -18.56 3.87
N PRO A 107 18.74 -18.21 3.06
CA PRO A 107 18.07 -19.18 2.20
C PRO A 107 19.08 -19.81 1.23
N ILE A 108 19.10 -21.14 1.16
CA ILE A 108 20.05 -21.88 0.31
C ILE A 108 19.67 -21.72 -1.18
N SER A 109 18.36 -21.58 -1.46
CA SER A 109 17.83 -21.45 -2.84
C SER A 109 16.54 -20.61 -2.79
N GLY A 110 16.05 -20.22 -3.96
CA GLY A 110 14.71 -19.67 -4.11
C GLY A 110 13.63 -20.71 -3.83
N GLY A 111 12.41 -20.26 -3.61
CA GLY A 111 11.29 -21.14 -3.33
C GLY A 111 9.94 -20.46 -3.43
N ASN A 112 8.89 -21.25 -3.19
CA ASN A 112 7.51 -20.79 -3.11
C ASN A 112 6.94 -21.10 -1.72
N ILE A 113 6.31 -20.11 -1.11
CA ILE A 113 5.58 -20.24 0.17
C ILE A 113 4.11 -20.03 -0.16
N ASP A 114 3.31 -21.10 -0.07
CA ASP A 114 1.85 -21.06 -0.17
C ASP A 114 1.30 -21.34 1.24
N ALA A 115 0.93 -20.29 1.94
CA ALA A 115 0.45 -20.41 3.32
C ALA A 115 -0.53 -19.27 3.65
N PRO A 116 -1.71 -19.58 4.23
CA PRO A 116 -2.71 -18.58 4.56
C PRO A 116 -2.22 -17.67 5.69
N ILE A 117 -2.38 -16.34 5.49
CA ILE A 117 -1.94 -15.31 6.44
C ILE A 117 -3.13 -14.65 7.12
N GLY A 118 -3.11 -14.61 8.44
CA GLY A 118 -4.11 -13.96 9.27
C GLY A 118 -3.50 -13.19 10.44
N ARG A 119 -4.37 -12.62 11.29
CA ARG A 119 -3.91 -12.01 12.54
C ARG A 119 -3.40 -13.07 13.50
N HIS A 120 -2.23 -12.82 14.11
CA HIS A 120 -1.69 -13.74 15.11
C HIS A 120 -2.69 -13.96 16.25
N PRO A 121 -2.96 -15.21 16.68
CA PRO A 121 -4.06 -15.52 17.60
C PRO A 121 -3.89 -14.89 18.99
N ARG A 122 -2.68 -14.68 19.46
CA ARG A 122 -2.37 -14.08 20.77
C ARG A 122 -1.92 -12.63 20.68
N ASP A 123 -1.06 -12.31 19.72
CA ASP A 123 -0.53 -10.95 19.50
C ASP A 123 -1.17 -10.34 18.24
N ARG A 124 -2.32 -9.71 18.41
CA ARG A 124 -3.11 -9.16 17.29
C ARG A 124 -2.44 -8.02 16.51
N ILE A 125 -1.31 -7.51 16.97
CA ILE A 125 -0.52 -6.54 16.23
C ILE A 125 0.23 -7.23 15.08
N LYS A 126 0.61 -8.49 15.26
CA LYS A 126 1.35 -9.30 14.28
C LYS A 126 0.44 -10.05 13.31
N MET A 127 1.03 -10.41 12.18
CA MET A 127 0.47 -11.38 11.24
C MET A 127 1.17 -12.73 11.44
N ALA A 128 0.46 -13.80 11.13
CA ALA A 128 0.99 -15.16 11.21
C ALA A 128 0.32 -16.06 10.18
N VAL A 129 0.95 -17.18 9.90
CA VAL A 129 0.30 -18.28 9.18
C VAL A 129 -0.77 -18.87 10.10
N THR A 130 -2.03 -18.87 9.65
CA THR A 130 -3.18 -19.39 10.40
C THR A 130 -4.15 -20.06 9.45
N GLU A 131 -4.79 -21.15 9.86
CA GLU A 131 -5.77 -21.88 9.05
C GLU A 131 -6.95 -21.00 8.60
N THR A 132 -7.34 -20.03 9.41
CA THR A 132 -8.43 -19.07 9.11
C THR A 132 -7.93 -17.83 8.34
N GLY A 133 -6.66 -17.81 7.95
CA GLY A 133 -6.03 -16.73 7.21
C GLY A 133 -6.54 -16.63 5.76
N LYS A 134 -6.21 -15.52 5.11
CA LYS A 134 -6.41 -15.37 3.67
C LYS A 134 -5.32 -16.10 2.91
N SER A 135 -5.68 -16.81 1.84
CA SER A 135 -4.70 -17.41 0.92
C SER A 135 -3.65 -16.39 0.50
N ALA A 136 -2.39 -16.77 0.67
CA ALA A 136 -1.25 -15.94 0.33
C ALA A 136 -0.13 -16.81 -0.24
N GLU A 137 0.42 -16.37 -1.37
CA GLU A 137 1.51 -17.02 -2.06
C GLU A 137 2.65 -16.01 -2.25
N THR A 138 3.86 -16.44 -1.92
CA THR A 138 5.07 -15.62 -2.04
C THR A 138 6.18 -16.45 -2.66
N GLN A 139 6.70 -15.99 -3.80
CA GLN A 139 7.90 -16.54 -4.41
C GLN A 139 9.10 -15.72 -3.96
N TYR A 140 10.22 -16.38 -3.66
CA TYR A 140 11.48 -15.72 -3.30
C TYR A 140 12.67 -16.35 -4.03
N ARG A 141 13.68 -15.54 -4.23
CA ARG A 141 14.94 -15.91 -4.89
C ARG A 141 16.13 -15.18 -4.28
#